data_4de972ee2a73b813fbc0188eca8963a6
#
_entry.id   4de972ee2a73b813fbc0188eca8963a6
#
_cell.length_a   1.000
_cell.length_b   1.000
_cell.length_c   1.000
_cell.angle_alpha   90.00
_cell.angle_beta   90.00
_cell.angle_gamma   90.00
#
_symmetry.space_group_name_H-M   'P 1'
#
loop_
_entity.id
_entity.type
_entity.pdbx_description
1 polymer ?
#
loop_
_entity_poly.entity_id
_entity_poly.type
_entity_poly.pdbx_seq_one_letter_code
_entity_poly.pdbx_strand_id
1 'polypeptide(L)'
;MDEEQIWRLCMLAGNQLLRYGAETSRIEETITHFAVSAGIQVEHVQCFVTPTGIFVSMSTAIGTTTRLERVTGSRILDLDKVTQINSLSRQLQSGECSINDAIDQLEQIDNAPLLYSLPVQILAAALSSGSFTIILGGKGTDFIYGAIGGILAQELTRWTVRFVPRFFAVLLASLVGSLFAVLISVLGFSHHEGVIIIGAILPLLPGLAVTNSIRDLLAGDLLAGVARGAEALFTAAAIAVAVALAISLST
;
A
#
# COMPACT_ATOMS: atom_id res chain seq x y z
N MET A 1 -15.88 25.14 -20.80
CA MET A 1 -15.13 24.40 -19.78
C MET A 1 -13.88 23.87 -20.48
N ASP A 2 -12.72 24.00 -19.88
CA ASP A 2 -11.47 23.59 -20.51
C ASP A 2 -11.33 22.05 -20.39
N GLU A 3 -11.39 21.35 -21.53
CA GLU A 3 -11.29 19.88 -21.59
C GLU A 3 -9.94 19.39 -20.98
N GLU A 4 -8.88 20.17 -21.13
CA GLU A 4 -7.57 19.85 -20.58
C GLU A 4 -7.56 19.85 -19.04
N GLN A 5 -8.34 20.73 -18.40
CA GLN A 5 -8.49 20.73 -16.94
C GLN A 5 -9.20 19.48 -16.42
N ILE A 6 -10.22 18.99 -17.15
CA ILE A 6 -10.90 17.74 -16.79
C ILE A 6 -9.93 16.56 -16.87
N TRP A 7 -9.15 16.50 -17.94
CA TRP A 7 -8.12 15.47 -18.10
C TRP A 7 -7.08 15.52 -16.97
N ARG A 8 -6.57 16.73 -16.65
CA ARG A 8 -5.61 16.91 -15.57
C ARG A 8 -6.17 16.42 -14.23
N LEU A 9 -7.40 16.80 -13.90
CA LEU A 9 -8.09 16.40 -12.68
C LEU A 9 -8.17 14.87 -12.57
N CYS A 10 -8.72 14.21 -13.60
CA CYS A 10 -8.94 12.76 -13.62
C CYS A 10 -7.62 11.97 -13.55
N MET A 11 -6.62 12.37 -14.35
CA MET A 11 -5.34 11.66 -14.39
C MET A 11 -4.54 11.87 -13.11
N LEU A 12 -4.53 13.08 -12.54
CA LEU A 12 -3.86 13.38 -11.27
C LEU A 12 -4.48 12.58 -10.12
N ALA A 13 -5.81 12.58 -10.00
CA ALA A 13 -6.52 11.82 -8.98
C ALA A 13 -6.26 10.31 -9.10
N GLY A 14 -6.35 9.76 -10.32
CA GLY A 14 -6.08 8.35 -10.57
C GLY A 14 -4.66 7.95 -10.22
N ASN A 15 -3.66 8.75 -10.64
CA ASN A 15 -2.24 8.53 -10.33
C ASN A 15 -2.01 8.49 -8.81
N GLN A 16 -2.54 9.46 -8.09
CA GLN A 16 -2.39 9.55 -6.64
C GLN A 16 -3.06 8.35 -5.94
N LEU A 17 -4.30 8.02 -6.29
CA LEU A 17 -5.02 6.88 -5.72
C LEU A 17 -4.27 5.57 -5.93
N LEU A 18 -3.73 5.34 -7.14
CA LEU A 18 -2.95 4.14 -7.44
C LEU A 18 -1.64 4.09 -6.64
N ARG A 19 -0.95 5.22 -6.49
CA ARG A 19 0.28 5.34 -5.69
C ARG A 19 0.03 5.11 -4.21
N TYR A 20 -1.12 5.57 -3.68
CA TYR A 20 -1.49 5.43 -2.27
C TYR A 20 -2.17 4.12 -1.92
N GLY A 21 -2.32 3.20 -2.88
CA GLY A 21 -2.76 1.83 -2.64
C GLY A 21 -4.26 1.63 -2.60
N ALA A 22 -5.03 2.50 -3.26
CA ALA A 22 -6.46 2.28 -3.45
C ALA A 22 -6.74 1.02 -4.29
N GLU A 23 -7.94 0.46 -4.11
CA GLU A 23 -8.46 -0.64 -4.91
C GLU A 23 -8.73 -0.18 -6.35
N THR A 24 -8.60 -1.09 -7.31
CA THR A 24 -8.80 -0.78 -8.73
C THR A 24 -10.18 -0.20 -9.01
N SER A 25 -11.23 -0.87 -8.57
CA SER A 25 -12.61 -0.42 -8.74
C SER A 25 -12.87 0.96 -8.13
N ARG A 26 -12.27 1.26 -6.97
CA ARG A 26 -12.38 2.58 -6.34
C ARG A 26 -11.70 3.69 -7.14
N ILE A 27 -10.56 3.39 -7.77
CA ILE A 27 -9.87 4.35 -8.63
C ILE A 27 -10.74 4.68 -9.85
N GLU A 28 -11.30 3.66 -10.50
CA GLU A 28 -12.16 3.80 -11.66
C GLU A 28 -13.44 4.58 -11.33
N GLU A 29 -14.09 4.25 -10.22
CA GLU A 29 -15.25 4.98 -9.71
C GLU A 29 -14.93 6.45 -9.43
N THR A 30 -13.82 6.73 -8.76
CA THR A 30 -13.43 8.10 -8.41
C THR A 30 -13.10 8.94 -9.64
N ILE A 31 -12.39 8.39 -10.63
CA ILE A 31 -12.10 9.04 -11.90
C ILE A 31 -13.41 9.35 -12.63
N THR A 32 -14.33 8.40 -12.69
CA THR A 32 -15.65 8.57 -13.31
C THR A 32 -16.45 9.67 -12.60
N HIS A 33 -16.45 9.70 -11.27
CA HIS A 33 -17.12 10.75 -10.50
C HIS A 33 -16.55 12.14 -10.81
N PHE A 34 -15.24 12.29 -10.89
CA PHE A 34 -14.60 13.55 -11.26
C PHE A 34 -14.99 13.99 -12.69
N ALA A 35 -14.97 13.09 -13.65
CA ALA A 35 -15.36 13.38 -15.03
C ALA A 35 -16.83 13.78 -15.14
N VAL A 36 -17.72 13.06 -14.44
CA VAL A 36 -19.17 13.35 -14.44
C VAL A 36 -19.46 14.68 -13.75
N SER A 37 -18.82 14.96 -12.62
CA SER A 37 -18.95 16.25 -11.91
C SER A 37 -18.44 17.43 -12.75
N ALA A 38 -17.51 17.16 -13.66
CA ALA A 38 -17.04 18.13 -14.64
C ALA A 38 -17.91 18.22 -15.92
N GLY A 39 -19.08 17.56 -15.96
CA GLY A 39 -20.07 17.67 -17.03
C GLY A 39 -19.96 16.65 -18.15
N ILE A 40 -19.10 15.62 -18.03
CA ILE A 40 -19.09 14.50 -18.97
C ILE A 40 -20.19 13.51 -18.59
N GLN A 41 -20.96 13.00 -19.57
CA GLN A 41 -21.96 11.97 -19.28
C GLN A 41 -21.27 10.64 -18.91
N VAL A 42 -21.84 9.89 -17.97
CA VAL A 42 -21.25 8.66 -17.45
C VAL A 42 -20.99 7.62 -18.55
N GLU A 43 -21.88 7.53 -19.55
CA GLU A 43 -21.75 6.60 -20.67
C GLU A 43 -20.57 6.95 -21.59
N HIS A 44 -20.06 8.17 -21.49
CA HIS A 44 -18.95 8.69 -22.29
C HIS A 44 -17.59 8.59 -21.56
N VAL A 45 -17.57 8.04 -20.34
CA VAL A 45 -16.33 7.83 -19.57
C VAL A 45 -16.07 6.33 -19.46
N GLN A 46 -14.91 5.91 -19.94
CA GLN A 46 -14.43 4.54 -19.74
C GLN A 46 -13.08 4.61 -19.05
N CYS A 47 -12.96 3.91 -17.94
CA CYS A 47 -11.72 3.83 -17.18
C CYS A 47 -11.30 2.38 -17.04
N PHE A 48 -10.01 2.12 -17.25
CA PHE A 48 -9.40 0.81 -17.02
C PHE A 48 -8.08 1.00 -16.29
N VAL A 49 -8.00 0.44 -15.09
CA VAL A 49 -6.85 0.59 -14.21
C VAL A 49 -6.12 -0.73 -14.08
N THR A 50 -4.81 -0.68 -14.21
CA THR A 50 -3.91 -1.77 -13.90
C THR A 50 -3.01 -1.40 -12.72
N PRO A 51 -2.31 -2.33 -12.08
CA PRO A 51 -1.39 -1.98 -10.98
C PRO A 51 -0.30 -0.97 -11.38
N THR A 52 0.00 -0.78 -12.64
CA THR A 52 1.10 0.07 -13.13
C THR A 52 0.67 1.14 -14.12
N GLY A 53 -0.62 1.29 -14.39
CA GLY A 53 -1.09 2.27 -15.37
C GLY A 53 -2.57 2.49 -15.32
N ILE A 54 -2.97 3.66 -15.83
CA ILE A 54 -4.34 4.13 -15.88
C ILE A 54 -4.65 4.46 -17.33
N PHE A 55 -5.75 3.94 -17.83
CA PHE A 55 -6.31 4.20 -19.15
C PHE A 55 -7.67 4.88 -18.96
N VAL A 56 -7.82 6.06 -19.45
CA VAL A 56 -9.09 6.79 -19.41
C VAL A 56 -9.46 7.19 -20.83
N SER A 57 -10.67 6.87 -21.24
CA SER A 57 -11.26 7.30 -22.49
C SER A 57 -12.48 8.17 -22.21
N MET A 58 -12.52 9.34 -22.82
CA MET A 58 -13.66 10.25 -22.73
C MET A 58 -14.15 10.62 -24.13
N SER A 59 -15.47 10.52 -24.34
CA SER A 59 -16.12 10.93 -25.58
C SER A 59 -16.78 12.29 -25.39
N THR A 60 -16.41 13.24 -26.24
CA THR A 60 -16.96 14.60 -26.26
C THR A 60 -17.60 14.88 -27.62
N ALA A 61 -18.22 16.05 -27.80
CA ALA A 61 -18.76 16.45 -29.09
C ALA A 61 -17.73 16.55 -30.23
N ILE A 62 -16.43 16.64 -29.88
CA ILE A 62 -15.31 16.76 -30.82
C ILE A 62 -14.77 15.37 -31.22
N GLY A 63 -15.03 14.36 -30.42
CA GLY A 63 -14.58 12.98 -30.64
C GLY A 63 -14.21 12.24 -29.35
N THR A 64 -13.72 11.03 -29.52
CA THR A 64 -13.23 10.21 -28.39
C THR A 64 -11.72 10.35 -28.24
N THR A 65 -11.29 10.77 -27.08
CA THR A 65 -9.87 10.87 -26.71
C THR A 65 -9.55 9.83 -25.64
N THR A 66 -8.42 9.14 -25.77
CA THR A 66 -7.92 8.20 -24.76
C THR A 66 -6.57 8.66 -24.26
N ARG A 67 -6.40 8.75 -22.94
CA ARG A 67 -5.11 9.02 -22.31
C ARG A 67 -4.64 7.81 -21.50
N LEU A 68 -3.36 7.55 -21.59
CA LEU A 68 -2.64 6.55 -20.80
C LEU A 68 -1.64 7.25 -19.91
N GLU A 69 -1.63 6.89 -18.63
CA GLU A 69 -0.56 7.28 -17.73
C GLU A 69 0.07 6.05 -17.06
N ARG A 70 1.37 5.93 -17.19
CA ARG A 70 2.12 4.89 -16.48
C ARG A 70 2.54 5.39 -15.10
N VAL A 71 2.11 4.69 -14.06
CA VAL A 71 2.46 5.01 -12.68
C VAL A 71 3.72 4.23 -12.30
N THR A 72 4.86 4.91 -12.28
CA THR A 72 6.19 4.33 -12.04
C THR A 72 6.80 4.71 -10.68
N GLY A 73 6.12 5.52 -9.87
CA GLY A 73 6.59 5.98 -8.56
C GLY A 73 6.60 4.88 -7.49
N SER A 74 7.31 5.13 -6.40
CA SER A 74 7.23 4.28 -5.21
C SER A 74 5.81 4.29 -4.66
N ARG A 75 5.20 3.11 -4.55
CA ARG A 75 3.90 2.97 -3.89
C ARG A 75 4.09 3.17 -2.40
N ILE A 76 3.43 4.18 -1.87
CA ILE A 76 3.37 4.46 -0.45
C ILE A 76 1.93 4.16 -0.03
N LEU A 77 1.75 3.22 0.89
CA LEU A 77 0.41 2.96 1.41
C LEU A 77 0.00 4.12 2.32
N ASP A 78 -0.95 4.92 1.85
CA ASP A 78 -1.50 6.05 2.61
C ASP A 78 -3.02 6.13 2.41
N LEU A 79 -3.75 5.40 3.25
CA LEU A 79 -5.21 5.34 3.17
C LEU A 79 -5.89 6.65 3.60
N ASP A 80 -5.19 7.52 4.33
CA ASP A 80 -5.70 8.84 4.68
C ASP A 80 -5.78 9.71 3.43
N LYS A 81 -4.73 9.77 2.63
CA LYS A 81 -4.73 10.47 1.34
C LYS A 81 -5.79 9.90 0.38
N VAL A 82 -5.98 8.58 0.35
CA VAL A 82 -7.07 7.96 -0.42
C VAL A 82 -8.43 8.48 0.05
N THR A 83 -8.63 8.59 1.36
CA THR A 83 -9.88 9.11 1.93
C THR A 83 -10.10 10.58 1.58
N GLN A 84 -9.06 11.40 1.64
CA GLN A 84 -9.12 12.82 1.26
C GLN A 84 -9.50 12.99 -0.22
N ILE A 85 -8.89 12.25 -1.14
CA ILE A 85 -9.22 12.29 -2.58
C ILE A 85 -10.67 11.86 -2.83
N ASN A 86 -11.14 10.80 -2.16
CA ASN A 86 -12.53 10.38 -2.25
C ASN A 86 -13.51 11.42 -1.68
N SER A 87 -13.13 12.14 -0.61
CA SER A 87 -13.93 13.23 -0.08
C SER A 87 -14.02 14.39 -1.07
N LEU A 88 -12.88 14.73 -1.70
CA LEU A 88 -12.80 15.78 -2.70
C LEU A 88 -13.69 15.49 -3.93
N SER A 89 -13.75 14.23 -4.39
CA SER A 89 -14.64 13.87 -5.50
C SER A 89 -16.11 14.11 -5.16
N ARG A 90 -16.52 13.87 -3.91
CA ARG A 90 -17.89 14.17 -3.43
C ARG A 90 -18.15 15.66 -3.29
N GLN A 91 -17.17 16.46 -2.82
CA GLN A 91 -17.28 17.91 -2.73
C GLN A 91 -17.43 18.56 -4.10
N LEU A 92 -16.71 18.07 -5.11
CA LEU A 92 -16.90 18.53 -6.48
C LEU A 92 -18.29 18.17 -7.01
N GLN A 93 -18.78 16.97 -6.70
CA GLN A 93 -20.11 16.50 -7.11
C GLN A 93 -21.23 17.31 -6.45
N SER A 94 -21.07 17.74 -5.19
CA SER A 94 -22.05 18.61 -4.50
C SER A 94 -21.94 20.08 -4.92
N GLY A 95 -20.95 20.45 -5.73
CA GLY A 95 -20.72 21.83 -6.15
C GLY A 95 -20.06 22.72 -5.07
N GLU A 96 -19.50 22.12 -4.03
CA GLU A 96 -18.81 22.83 -2.94
C GLU A 96 -17.43 23.35 -3.35
N CYS A 97 -16.83 22.81 -4.40
CA CYS A 97 -15.56 23.28 -4.96
C CYS A 97 -15.58 23.33 -6.48
N SER A 98 -14.74 24.17 -7.07
CA SER A 98 -14.53 24.22 -8.52
C SER A 98 -13.49 23.17 -8.98
N ILE A 99 -13.42 22.93 -10.30
CA ILE A 99 -12.40 22.03 -10.89
C ILE A 99 -10.99 22.51 -10.56
N ASN A 100 -10.73 23.81 -10.61
CA ASN A 100 -9.41 24.37 -10.30
C ASN A 100 -9.06 24.17 -8.81
N ASP A 101 -10.02 24.44 -7.92
CA ASP A 101 -9.83 24.18 -6.48
C ASP A 101 -9.56 22.70 -6.21
N ALA A 102 -10.24 21.81 -6.93
CA ALA A 102 -10.03 20.37 -6.80
C ALA A 102 -8.61 19.94 -7.25
N ILE A 103 -8.11 20.49 -8.35
CA ILE A 103 -6.73 20.24 -8.81
C ILE A 103 -5.73 20.74 -7.78
N ASP A 104 -5.91 21.97 -7.29
CA ASP A 104 -5.02 22.56 -6.28
C ASP A 104 -5.01 21.76 -4.97
N GLN A 105 -6.17 21.26 -4.54
CA GLN A 105 -6.29 20.39 -3.38
C GLN A 105 -5.61 19.03 -3.61
N LEU A 106 -5.75 18.41 -4.79
CA LEU A 106 -5.01 17.19 -5.11
C LEU A 106 -3.50 17.39 -5.03
N GLU A 107 -2.98 18.51 -5.53
CA GLU A 107 -1.56 18.83 -5.43
C GLU A 107 -1.12 19.06 -3.97
N GLN A 108 -1.98 19.68 -3.15
CA GLN A 108 -1.71 19.84 -1.71
C GLN A 108 -1.69 18.49 -1.00
N ILE A 109 -2.64 17.58 -1.30
CA ILE A 109 -2.67 16.22 -0.75
C ILE A 109 -1.39 15.45 -1.11
N ASP A 110 -0.92 15.56 -2.37
CA ASP A 110 0.31 14.86 -2.81
C ASP A 110 1.54 15.37 -2.05
N ASN A 111 1.65 16.69 -1.90
CA ASN A 111 2.78 17.35 -1.23
C ASN A 111 2.72 17.27 0.30
N ALA A 112 1.58 16.94 0.89
CA ALA A 112 1.43 16.81 2.33
C ALA A 112 2.32 15.67 2.88
N PRO A 113 2.97 15.85 4.05
CA PRO A 113 3.71 14.81 4.71
C PRO A 113 2.78 13.64 5.08
N LEU A 114 3.37 12.46 5.35
CA LEU A 114 2.61 11.32 5.89
C LEU A 114 1.92 11.72 7.20
N LEU A 115 0.69 11.24 7.40
CA LEU A 115 -0.13 11.54 8.59
C LEU A 115 0.62 11.24 9.90
N TYR A 116 1.36 10.14 9.93
CA TYR A 116 2.08 9.71 11.13
C TYR A 116 3.57 9.99 11.02
N SER A 117 4.11 10.68 12.04
CA SER A 117 5.54 10.92 12.17
C SER A 117 6.32 9.61 12.38
N LEU A 118 7.61 9.61 12.07
CA LEU A 118 8.47 8.44 12.19
C LEU A 118 8.43 7.78 13.59
N PRO A 119 8.49 8.52 14.71
CA PRO A 119 8.39 7.91 16.04
C PRO A 119 7.07 7.15 16.26
N VAL A 120 5.96 7.69 15.76
CA VAL A 120 4.64 7.04 15.85
C VAL A 120 4.61 5.75 15.05
N GLN A 121 5.20 5.73 13.86
CA GLN A 121 5.29 4.52 13.03
C GLN A 121 6.16 3.43 13.70
N ILE A 122 7.28 3.81 14.31
CA ILE A 122 8.15 2.89 15.06
C ILE A 122 7.39 2.33 16.27
N LEU A 123 6.69 3.19 17.03
CA LEU A 123 5.89 2.75 18.17
C LEU A 123 4.76 1.79 17.73
N ALA A 124 4.07 2.09 16.64
CA ALA A 124 3.04 1.22 16.09
C ALA A 124 3.60 -0.15 15.67
N ALA A 125 4.76 -0.20 15.02
CA ALA A 125 5.45 -1.45 14.69
C ALA A 125 5.81 -2.24 15.94
N ALA A 126 6.36 -1.58 16.97
CA ALA A 126 6.71 -2.21 18.24
C ALA A 126 5.48 -2.82 18.92
N LEU A 127 4.42 -2.02 19.07
CA LEU A 127 3.19 -2.46 19.75
C LEU A 127 2.50 -3.59 18.98
N SER A 128 2.37 -3.49 17.66
CA SER A 128 1.76 -4.53 16.85
C SER A 128 2.55 -5.84 16.94
N SER A 129 3.85 -5.80 16.71
CA SER A 129 4.73 -6.98 16.75
C SER A 129 4.76 -7.64 18.13
N GLY A 130 4.93 -6.85 19.19
CA GLY A 130 4.91 -7.35 20.57
C GLY A 130 3.56 -7.93 20.97
N SER A 131 2.46 -7.28 20.61
CA SER A 131 1.10 -7.77 20.93
C SER A 131 0.81 -9.07 20.20
N PHE A 132 1.16 -9.20 18.92
CA PHE A 132 0.99 -10.45 18.19
C PHE A 132 1.83 -11.58 18.77
N THR A 133 3.05 -11.30 19.24
CA THR A 133 3.87 -12.29 19.98
C THR A 133 3.10 -12.85 21.17
N ILE A 134 2.41 -12.01 21.93
CA ILE A 134 1.59 -12.47 23.09
C ILE A 134 0.36 -13.25 22.62
N ILE A 135 -0.37 -12.74 21.63
CA ILE A 135 -1.58 -13.39 21.07
C ILE A 135 -1.27 -14.81 20.59
N LEU A 136 -0.09 -15.03 20.04
CA LEU A 136 0.37 -16.33 19.54
C LEU A 136 0.93 -17.26 20.64
N GLY A 137 0.87 -16.86 21.91
CA GLY A 137 1.23 -17.70 23.06
C GLY A 137 2.58 -17.40 23.68
N GLY A 138 3.23 -16.29 23.31
CA GLY A 138 4.42 -15.79 24.00
C GLY A 138 4.15 -15.31 25.42
N LYS A 139 5.19 -15.27 26.26
CA LYS A 139 5.13 -14.72 27.60
C LYS A 139 5.38 -13.21 27.62
N GLY A 140 5.15 -12.55 28.76
CA GLY A 140 5.26 -11.11 28.90
C GLY A 140 6.62 -10.53 28.45
N THR A 141 7.74 -11.25 28.68
CA THR A 141 9.07 -10.86 28.21
C THR A 141 9.21 -10.97 26.69
N ASP A 142 8.51 -11.91 26.05
CA ASP A 142 8.56 -12.12 24.60
C ASP A 142 7.91 -10.96 23.83
N PHE A 143 7.02 -10.20 24.48
CA PHE A 143 6.50 -8.93 23.96
C PHE A 143 7.65 -8.00 23.57
N ILE A 144 8.62 -7.83 24.46
CA ILE A 144 9.74 -6.91 24.24
C ILE A 144 10.59 -7.38 23.06
N TYR A 145 10.86 -8.69 23.00
CA TYR A 145 11.67 -9.28 21.91
C TYR A 145 10.94 -9.20 20.56
N GLY A 146 9.65 -9.51 20.52
CA GLY A 146 8.82 -9.34 19.32
C GLY A 146 8.77 -7.88 18.86
N ALA A 147 8.60 -6.95 19.80
CA ALA A 147 8.59 -5.50 19.51
C ALA A 147 9.92 -5.03 18.91
N ILE A 148 11.05 -5.40 19.50
CA ILE A 148 12.38 -5.04 18.98
C ILE A 148 12.61 -5.67 17.61
N GLY A 149 12.28 -6.95 17.44
CA GLY A 149 12.39 -7.65 16.15
C GLY A 149 11.56 -6.97 15.05
N GLY A 150 10.32 -6.56 15.37
CA GLY A 150 9.46 -5.84 14.44
C GLY A 150 9.98 -4.46 14.06
N ILE A 151 10.53 -3.70 15.01
CA ILE A 151 11.21 -2.42 14.71
C ILE A 151 12.37 -2.65 13.76
N LEU A 152 13.24 -3.62 14.07
CA LEU A 152 14.43 -3.93 13.24
C LEU A 152 14.00 -4.30 11.81
N ALA A 153 13.02 -5.17 11.66
CA ALA A 153 12.52 -5.60 10.35
C ALA A 153 11.90 -4.43 9.58
N GLN A 154 11.08 -3.59 10.22
CA GLN A 154 10.44 -2.45 9.60
C GLN A 154 11.46 -1.39 9.14
N GLU A 155 12.37 -1.00 10.03
CA GLU A 155 13.34 0.05 9.71
C GLU A 155 14.36 -0.42 8.66
N LEU A 156 14.78 -1.68 8.72
CA LEU A 156 15.65 -2.24 7.69
C LEU A 156 14.96 -2.27 6.33
N THR A 157 13.67 -2.65 6.25
CA THR A 157 12.90 -2.58 5.00
C THR A 157 12.84 -1.14 4.47
N ARG A 158 12.52 -0.18 5.35
CA ARG A 158 12.44 1.24 4.98
C ARG A 158 13.74 1.78 4.40
N TRP A 159 14.86 1.36 4.98
CA TRP A 159 16.18 1.79 4.54
C TRP A 159 16.60 1.10 3.24
N THR A 160 16.43 -0.22 3.14
CA THR A 160 16.92 -1.03 2.01
C THR A 160 16.10 -0.86 0.74
N VAL A 161 14.80 -0.59 0.83
CA VAL A 161 13.93 -0.38 -0.36
C VAL A 161 14.39 0.78 -1.25
N ARG A 162 15.25 1.65 -0.75
CA ARG A 162 15.87 2.76 -1.52
C ARG A 162 16.96 2.28 -2.47
N PHE A 163 17.55 1.11 -2.22
CA PHE A 163 18.73 0.60 -2.94
C PHE A 163 18.46 -0.70 -3.69
N VAL A 164 17.48 -1.48 -3.22
CA VAL A 164 17.16 -2.79 -3.79
C VAL A 164 15.65 -2.93 -4.02
N PRO A 165 15.22 -3.79 -4.97
CA PRO A 165 13.81 -4.10 -5.15
C PRO A 165 13.15 -4.60 -3.86
N ARG A 166 11.87 -4.29 -3.67
CA ARG A 166 11.11 -4.59 -2.45
C ARG A 166 11.21 -6.05 -2.00
N PHE A 167 11.24 -6.99 -2.93
CA PHE A 167 11.42 -8.42 -2.65
C PHE A 167 12.68 -8.68 -1.81
N PHE A 168 13.83 -8.17 -2.26
CA PHE A 168 15.09 -8.34 -1.55
C PHE A 168 15.13 -7.56 -0.23
N ALA A 169 14.52 -6.38 -0.19
CA ALA A 169 14.42 -5.61 1.04
C ALA A 169 13.63 -6.39 2.12
N VAL A 170 12.50 -6.99 1.75
CA VAL A 170 11.69 -7.81 2.66
C VAL A 170 12.44 -9.07 3.07
N LEU A 171 13.13 -9.76 2.14
CA LEU A 171 13.92 -10.94 2.46
C LEU A 171 15.00 -10.63 3.50
N LEU A 172 15.80 -9.59 3.27
CA LEU A 172 16.85 -9.17 4.20
C LEU A 172 16.30 -8.77 5.58
N ALA A 173 15.22 -8.00 5.59
CA ALA A 173 14.58 -7.54 6.82
C ALA A 173 13.97 -8.71 7.61
N SER A 174 13.30 -9.64 6.94
CA SER A 174 12.78 -10.85 7.57
C SER A 174 13.89 -11.73 8.12
N LEU A 175 15.01 -11.85 7.40
CA LEU A 175 16.17 -12.60 7.85
C LEU A 175 16.76 -12.00 9.14
N VAL A 176 16.97 -10.69 9.17
CA VAL A 176 17.51 -9.99 10.36
C VAL A 176 16.55 -10.10 11.54
N GLY A 177 15.23 -9.88 11.34
CA GLY A 177 14.23 -10.04 12.40
C GLY A 177 14.17 -11.45 12.94
N SER A 178 14.27 -12.47 12.07
CA SER A 178 14.27 -13.88 12.47
C SER A 178 15.58 -14.28 13.17
N LEU A 179 16.75 -13.85 12.68
CA LEU A 179 18.03 -14.08 13.33
C LEU A 179 18.10 -13.44 14.71
N PHE A 180 17.50 -12.26 14.88
CA PHE A 180 17.37 -11.65 16.21
C PHE A 180 16.59 -12.56 17.18
N ALA A 181 15.45 -13.12 16.73
CA ALA A 181 14.66 -14.04 17.56
C ALA A 181 15.46 -15.32 17.91
N VAL A 182 16.16 -15.90 16.95
CA VAL A 182 17.08 -17.03 17.15
C VAL A 182 18.15 -16.69 18.19
N LEU A 183 18.79 -15.54 18.06
CA LEU A 183 19.81 -15.08 19.01
C LEU A 183 19.26 -14.98 20.44
N ILE A 184 18.05 -14.44 20.63
CA ILE A 184 17.38 -14.36 21.93
C ILE A 184 17.14 -15.77 22.50
N SER A 185 16.77 -16.74 21.67
CA SER A 185 16.55 -18.13 22.07
C SER A 185 17.88 -18.82 22.47
N VAL A 186 18.92 -18.70 21.65
CA VAL A 186 20.25 -19.28 21.90
C VAL A 186 20.89 -18.72 23.17
N LEU A 187 20.69 -17.43 23.46
CA LEU A 187 21.15 -16.80 24.70
C LEU A 187 20.35 -17.22 25.96
N GLY A 188 19.29 -18.02 25.79
CA GLY A 188 18.43 -18.49 26.87
C GLY A 188 17.44 -17.45 27.44
N PHE A 189 17.27 -16.33 26.77
CA PHE A 189 16.31 -15.29 27.21
C PHE A 189 14.85 -15.64 26.95
N SER A 190 14.58 -16.51 25.97
CA SER A 190 13.26 -17.07 25.69
C SER A 190 13.35 -18.45 25.05
N HIS A 191 12.33 -19.28 25.30
CA HIS A 191 12.16 -20.59 24.66
C HIS A 191 11.02 -20.58 23.61
N HIS A 192 10.48 -19.39 23.29
CA HIS A 192 9.37 -19.21 22.35
C HIS A 192 9.85 -18.62 21.01
N GLU A 193 10.97 -19.12 20.49
CA GLU A 193 11.63 -18.61 19.27
C GLU A 193 10.65 -18.39 18.11
N GLY A 194 9.85 -19.42 17.76
CA GLY A 194 8.92 -19.34 16.63
C GLY A 194 7.88 -18.22 16.78
N VAL A 195 7.42 -17.96 18.01
CA VAL A 195 6.45 -16.92 18.28
C VAL A 195 7.08 -15.53 18.16
N ILE A 196 8.34 -15.38 18.61
CA ILE A 196 9.08 -14.12 18.46
C ILE A 196 9.39 -13.85 16.99
N ILE A 197 9.77 -14.89 16.21
CA ILE A 197 9.97 -14.77 14.76
C ILE A 197 8.71 -14.22 14.08
N ILE A 198 7.54 -14.83 14.35
CA ILE A 198 6.28 -14.39 13.74
C ILE A 198 5.97 -12.94 14.13
N GLY A 199 6.15 -12.57 15.40
CA GLY A 199 6.00 -11.18 15.85
C GLY A 199 6.93 -10.23 15.12
N ALA A 200 8.21 -10.58 14.96
CA ALA A 200 9.21 -9.75 14.29
C ALA A 200 8.90 -9.49 12.80
N ILE A 201 8.37 -10.50 12.09
CA ILE A 201 8.06 -10.36 10.66
C ILE A 201 6.67 -9.77 10.39
N LEU A 202 5.84 -9.58 11.41
CA LEU A 202 4.46 -9.12 11.27
C LEU A 202 4.31 -7.85 10.41
N PRO A 203 5.12 -6.79 10.60
CA PRO A 203 5.00 -5.56 9.80
C PRO A 203 5.29 -5.76 8.30
N LEU A 204 5.93 -6.88 7.93
CA LEU A 204 6.32 -7.18 6.55
C LEU A 204 5.27 -8.00 5.81
N LEU A 205 4.28 -8.56 6.52
CA LEU A 205 3.26 -9.40 5.90
C LEU A 205 2.42 -8.61 4.88
N PRO A 206 2.19 -9.16 3.68
CA PRO A 206 1.51 -8.45 2.59
C PRO A 206 -0.02 -8.46 2.74
N GLY A 207 -0.56 -8.18 3.94
CA GLY A 207 -1.98 -8.33 4.26
C GLY A 207 -2.89 -7.51 3.34
N LEU A 208 -2.60 -6.23 3.15
CA LEU A 208 -3.40 -5.35 2.27
C LEU A 208 -3.29 -5.74 0.80
N ALA A 209 -2.11 -6.20 0.35
CA ALA A 209 -1.97 -6.68 -1.03
C ALA A 209 -2.84 -7.92 -1.29
N VAL A 210 -2.89 -8.85 -0.33
CA VAL A 210 -3.79 -10.03 -0.39
C VAL A 210 -5.26 -9.60 -0.40
N THR A 211 -5.66 -8.74 0.53
CA THR A 211 -7.05 -8.28 0.63
C THR A 211 -7.49 -7.55 -0.64
N ASN A 212 -6.67 -6.63 -1.15
CA ASN A 212 -6.99 -5.89 -2.37
C ASN A 212 -6.99 -6.82 -3.60
N SER A 213 -6.08 -7.80 -3.68
CA SER A 213 -6.09 -8.82 -4.74
C SER A 213 -7.41 -9.59 -4.78
N ILE A 214 -7.86 -10.08 -3.61
CA ILE A 214 -9.13 -10.83 -3.53
C ILE A 214 -10.30 -9.92 -3.93
N ARG A 215 -10.30 -8.68 -3.49
CA ARG A 215 -11.37 -7.72 -3.79
C ARG A 215 -11.40 -7.36 -5.27
N ASP A 216 -10.25 -7.09 -5.89
CA ASP A 216 -10.16 -6.85 -7.33
C ASP A 216 -10.67 -8.08 -8.13
N LEU A 217 -10.30 -9.31 -7.73
CA LEU A 217 -10.81 -10.54 -8.38
C LEU A 217 -12.33 -10.68 -8.26
N LEU A 218 -12.89 -10.38 -7.08
CA LEU A 218 -14.35 -10.45 -6.86
C LEU A 218 -15.10 -9.35 -7.61
N ALA A 219 -14.48 -8.19 -7.83
CA ALA A 219 -15.03 -7.10 -8.64
C ALA A 219 -14.95 -7.39 -10.15
N GLY A 220 -14.19 -8.42 -10.58
CA GLY A 220 -13.97 -8.74 -11.98
C GLY A 220 -12.71 -8.12 -12.59
N ASP A 221 -11.93 -7.38 -11.82
CA ASP A 221 -10.66 -6.77 -12.23
C ASP A 221 -9.54 -7.81 -12.20
N LEU A 222 -9.69 -8.86 -13.03
CA LEU A 222 -8.84 -10.05 -13.00
C LEU A 222 -7.36 -9.74 -13.15
N LEU A 223 -7.01 -8.81 -14.05
CA LEU A 223 -5.61 -8.45 -14.30
C LEU A 223 -4.97 -7.79 -13.08
N ALA A 224 -5.67 -6.84 -12.46
CA ALA A 224 -5.21 -6.16 -11.26
C ALA A 224 -5.13 -7.12 -10.08
N GLY A 225 -6.17 -7.95 -9.88
CA GLY A 225 -6.22 -8.93 -8.81
C GLY A 225 -5.11 -9.97 -8.90
N VAL A 226 -4.89 -10.58 -10.07
CA VAL A 226 -3.80 -11.56 -10.28
C VAL A 226 -2.42 -10.93 -10.07
N ALA A 227 -2.19 -9.73 -10.59
CA ALA A 227 -0.90 -9.06 -10.46
C ALA A 227 -0.57 -8.70 -8.99
N ARG A 228 -1.55 -8.17 -8.22
CA ARG A 228 -1.40 -7.92 -6.77
C ARG A 228 -1.23 -9.21 -5.97
N GLY A 229 -1.96 -10.26 -6.34
CA GLY A 229 -1.82 -11.58 -5.71
C GLY A 229 -0.43 -12.18 -5.93
N ALA A 230 0.11 -12.07 -7.13
CA ALA A 230 1.48 -12.48 -7.42
C ALA A 230 2.50 -11.70 -6.59
N GLU A 231 2.37 -10.35 -6.49
CA GLU A 231 3.24 -9.52 -5.64
C GLU A 231 3.18 -9.97 -4.17
N ALA A 232 1.99 -10.25 -3.65
CA ALA A 232 1.80 -10.73 -2.29
C ALA A 232 2.44 -12.11 -2.08
N LEU A 233 2.28 -13.03 -3.04
CA LEU A 233 2.85 -14.37 -3.01
C LEU A 233 4.40 -14.32 -3.01
N PHE A 234 5.00 -13.51 -3.88
CA PHE A 234 6.45 -13.32 -3.90
C PHE A 234 6.96 -12.73 -2.58
N THR A 235 6.24 -11.78 -2.00
CA THR A 235 6.59 -11.21 -0.69
C THR A 235 6.52 -12.26 0.40
N ALA A 236 5.47 -13.08 0.44
CA ALA A 236 5.32 -14.18 1.40
C ALA A 236 6.42 -15.25 1.22
N ALA A 237 6.78 -15.57 -0.03
CA ALA A 237 7.87 -16.50 -0.32
C ALA A 237 9.23 -15.94 0.16
N ALA A 238 9.50 -14.66 -0.02
CA ALA A 238 10.72 -14.02 0.50
C ALA A 238 10.82 -14.15 2.04
N ILE A 239 9.71 -13.88 2.73
CA ILE A 239 9.62 -14.04 4.19
C ILE A 239 9.87 -15.50 4.59
N ALA A 240 9.20 -16.45 3.94
CA ALA A 240 9.33 -17.88 4.26
C ALA A 240 10.77 -18.38 4.07
N VAL A 241 11.43 -18.01 2.98
CA VAL A 241 12.84 -18.35 2.73
C VAL A 241 13.74 -17.75 3.81
N ALA A 242 13.53 -16.49 4.17
CA ALA A 242 14.32 -15.81 5.20
C ALA A 242 14.19 -16.48 6.58
N VAL A 243 12.96 -16.83 6.97
CA VAL A 243 12.67 -17.54 8.22
C VAL A 243 13.30 -18.94 8.22
N ALA A 244 13.14 -19.69 7.13
CA ALA A 244 13.73 -21.01 7.00
C ALA A 244 15.26 -20.98 7.13
N LEU A 245 15.93 -20.01 6.48
CA LEU A 245 17.36 -19.79 6.61
C LEU A 245 17.77 -19.45 8.06
N ALA A 246 17.03 -18.57 8.74
CA ALA A 246 17.33 -18.21 10.11
C ALA A 246 17.23 -19.42 11.05
N ILE A 247 16.17 -20.23 10.92
CA ILE A 247 15.98 -21.44 11.73
C ILE A 247 17.06 -22.49 11.44
N SER A 248 17.45 -22.66 10.17
CA SER A 248 18.49 -23.64 9.80
C SER A 248 19.89 -23.29 10.38
N LEU A 249 20.11 -22.05 10.81
CA LEU A 249 21.33 -21.63 11.47
C LEU A 249 21.27 -21.81 12.98
N SER A 250 20.11 -22.12 13.57
CA SER A 250 19.92 -22.39 15.00
C SER A 250 19.98 -23.88 15.34
N THR A 251 19.86 -24.73 14.35
CA THR A 251 20.00 -26.21 14.48
C THR A 251 21.39 -26.69 14.15
#